data_560fd96e80fabd1d4575c6a7c3b169a3
#
_entry.id   560fd96e80fabd1d4575c6a7c3b169a3
#
_cell.length_a   1.000
_cell.length_b   1.000
_cell.length_c   1.000
_cell.angle_alpha   90.00
_cell.angle_beta   90.00
_cell.angle_gamma   90.00
#
_symmetry.space_group_name_H-M   'P 1'
#
loop_
_entity.id
_entity.type
_entity.pdbx_description
1 polymer ?
#
loop_
_entity_poly.entity_id
_entity_poly.type
_entity_poly.pdbx_seq_one_letter_code
_entity_poly.pdbx_strand_id
1 'polypeptide(L)'
;MTATLNDYLAEKRSAVAARDAAIDAGTAQANPLHAQVSAEGRSGVRRIRIREHQVISDSPPSFAGYNLGPSSPELQLGVLGTCVTHIFLIQAAERQVPLESLEVEVTGIIDPRGGKPGHEATPIWPHDI
;
A
#
# COMPACT_ATOMS: atom_id res chain seq x y z
N MET A 1 -7.04 -14.95 -27.53
CA MET A 1 -6.32 -13.68 -27.26
C MET A 1 -6.03 -13.57 -25.78
N THR A 2 -4.84 -13.17 -25.44
CA THR A 2 -4.45 -12.93 -24.03
C THR A 2 -4.88 -11.53 -23.64
N ALA A 3 -5.56 -11.37 -22.48
CA ALA A 3 -5.89 -10.08 -21.93
C ALA A 3 -4.60 -9.31 -21.60
N THR A 4 -4.61 -8.01 -21.84
CA THR A 4 -3.46 -7.13 -21.64
C THR A 4 -3.76 -6.09 -20.57
N LEU A 5 -2.74 -5.37 -20.13
CA LEU A 5 -2.91 -4.23 -19.22
C LEU A 5 -3.83 -3.17 -19.85
N ASN A 6 -3.78 -3.00 -21.17
CA ASN A 6 -4.63 -2.03 -21.86
C ASN A 6 -6.11 -2.42 -21.83
N ASP A 7 -6.44 -3.71 -21.82
CA ASP A 7 -7.82 -4.16 -21.61
C ASP A 7 -8.33 -3.76 -20.23
N TYR A 8 -7.50 -3.95 -19.21
CA TYR A 8 -7.80 -3.48 -17.86
C TYR A 8 -7.95 -1.94 -17.81
N LEU A 9 -7.09 -1.19 -18.51
CA LEU A 9 -7.19 0.28 -18.53
C LEU A 9 -8.52 0.73 -19.15
N ALA A 10 -9.06 0.02 -20.14
CA ALA A 10 -10.37 0.31 -20.69
C ALA A 10 -11.49 0.08 -19.65
N GLU A 11 -11.43 -1.01 -18.90
CA GLU A 11 -12.36 -1.27 -17.79
C GLU A 11 -12.23 -0.21 -16.70
N LYS A 12 -11.00 0.14 -16.34
CA LYS A 12 -10.72 1.16 -15.32
C LYS A 12 -11.28 2.51 -15.73
N ARG A 13 -11.13 2.89 -16.99
CA ARG A 13 -11.70 4.15 -17.50
C ARG A 13 -13.21 4.19 -17.33
N SER A 14 -13.90 3.10 -17.64
CA SER A 14 -15.35 3.00 -17.45
C SER A 14 -15.74 3.12 -15.98
N ALA A 15 -14.97 2.49 -15.08
CA ALA A 15 -15.21 2.57 -13.65
C ALA A 15 -14.97 3.98 -13.08
N VAL A 16 -13.95 4.67 -13.55
CA VAL A 16 -13.67 6.06 -13.16
C VAL A 16 -14.78 6.98 -13.64
N ALA A 17 -15.23 6.82 -14.89
CA ALA A 17 -16.36 7.59 -15.43
C ALA A 17 -17.65 7.36 -14.62
N ALA A 18 -17.93 6.13 -14.21
CA ALA A 18 -19.08 5.82 -13.37
C ALA A 18 -18.98 6.47 -11.98
N ARG A 19 -17.79 6.45 -11.38
CA ARG A 19 -17.52 7.15 -10.11
C ARG A 19 -17.78 8.64 -10.24
N ASP A 20 -17.25 9.26 -11.26
CA ASP A 20 -17.39 10.70 -11.49
C ASP A 20 -18.84 11.09 -11.75
N ALA A 21 -19.58 10.27 -12.50
CA ALA A 21 -21.01 10.46 -12.71
C ALA A 21 -21.79 10.37 -11.40
N ALA A 22 -21.44 9.46 -10.49
CA ALA A 22 -22.06 9.35 -9.17
C ALA A 22 -21.78 10.59 -8.30
N ILE A 23 -20.56 11.12 -8.38
CA ILE A 23 -20.17 12.36 -7.68
C ILE A 23 -21.01 13.52 -8.20
N ASP A 24 -21.11 13.69 -9.51
CA ASP A 24 -21.87 14.76 -10.14
C ASP A 24 -23.38 14.64 -9.85
N ALA A 25 -23.89 13.43 -9.75
CA ALA A 25 -25.29 13.17 -9.40
C ALA A 25 -25.59 13.31 -7.89
N GLY A 26 -24.56 13.51 -7.06
CA GLY A 26 -24.72 13.60 -5.61
C GLY A 26 -25.03 12.26 -4.91
N THR A 27 -24.79 11.13 -5.58
CA THR A 27 -25.05 9.78 -5.04
C THR A 27 -23.83 9.11 -4.44
N ALA A 28 -22.63 9.68 -4.67
CA ALA A 28 -21.40 9.16 -4.09
C ALA A 28 -21.40 9.37 -2.56
N GLN A 29 -20.92 8.37 -1.83
CA GLN A 29 -20.88 8.41 -0.37
C GLN A 29 -19.46 8.09 0.14
N ALA A 30 -19.15 8.61 1.33
CA ALA A 30 -17.91 8.25 2.02
C ALA A 30 -17.94 6.77 2.44
N ASN A 31 -16.83 6.09 2.25
CA ASN A 31 -16.68 4.69 2.60
C ASN A 31 -15.82 4.57 3.86
N PRO A 32 -16.34 4.04 4.96
CA PRO A 32 -15.51 3.77 6.13
C PRO A 32 -14.53 2.63 5.83
N LEU A 33 -13.31 2.77 6.34
CA LEU A 33 -12.28 1.75 6.24
C LEU A 33 -12.00 1.19 7.62
N HIS A 34 -11.70 -0.09 7.72
CA HIS A 34 -11.41 -0.76 8.97
C HIS A 34 -10.31 -1.80 8.79
N ALA A 35 -9.35 -1.79 9.71
CA ALA A 35 -8.33 -2.82 9.84
C ALA A 35 -8.19 -3.19 11.31
N GLN A 36 -7.98 -4.47 11.58
CA GLN A 36 -7.70 -4.98 12.91
C GLN A 36 -6.36 -5.72 12.89
N VAL A 37 -5.52 -5.48 13.89
CA VAL A 37 -4.20 -6.11 13.99
C VAL A 37 -4.10 -6.82 15.31
N SER A 38 -3.63 -8.06 15.30
CA SER A 38 -3.38 -8.86 16.51
C SER A 38 -1.97 -9.44 16.49
N ALA A 39 -1.35 -9.52 17.66
CA ALA A 39 -0.15 -10.34 17.86
C ALA A 39 -0.58 -11.80 18.00
N GLU A 40 0.14 -12.72 17.35
CA GLU A 40 -0.21 -14.11 17.29
C GLU A 40 0.49 -14.91 18.42
N GLY A 41 -0.30 -15.46 19.33
CA GLY A 41 0.19 -16.33 20.38
C GLY A 41 1.24 -15.65 21.25
N ARG A 42 2.41 -16.28 21.38
CA ARG A 42 3.56 -15.80 22.14
C ARG A 42 4.65 -15.22 21.23
N SER A 43 4.27 -14.67 20.10
CA SER A 43 5.23 -14.14 19.14
C SER A 43 4.95 -12.66 18.85
N GLY A 44 5.88 -12.03 18.16
CA GLY A 44 5.68 -10.68 17.61
C GLY A 44 5.09 -10.68 16.19
N VAL A 45 4.68 -11.83 15.68
CA VAL A 45 3.99 -11.93 14.39
C VAL A 45 2.67 -11.16 14.47
N ARG A 46 2.46 -10.23 13.57
CA ARG A 46 1.24 -9.42 13.50
C ARG A 46 0.38 -9.90 12.35
N ARG A 47 -0.87 -10.18 12.64
CA ARG A 47 -1.88 -10.48 11.63
C ARG A 47 -2.76 -9.26 11.42
N ILE A 48 -2.78 -8.75 10.21
CA ILE A 48 -3.65 -7.66 9.78
C ILE A 48 -4.87 -8.29 9.12
N ARG A 49 -6.06 -7.92 9.59
CA ARG A 49 -7.33 -8.34 8.98
C ARG A 49 -8.04 -7.14 8.41
N ILE A 50 -8.34 -7.20 7.13
CA ILE A 50 -9.05 -6.16 6.40
C ILE A 50 -10.11 -6.87 5.56
N ARG A 51 -11.37 -6.75 5.95
CA ARG A 51 -12.49 -7.51 5.36
C ARG A 51 -12.15 -9.03 5.41
N GLU A 52 -12.24 -9.74 4.29
CA GLU A 52 -11.87 -11.15 4.13
C GLU A 52 -10.37 -11.39 3.90
N HIS A 53 -9.56 -10.32 3.86
CA HIS A 53 -8.13 -10.40 3.55
C HIS A 53 -7.28 -10.40 4.81
N GLN A 54 -6.14 -11.05 4.71
CA GLN A 54 -5.14 -11.09 5.78
C GLN A 54 -3.76 -10.77 5.22
N VAL A 55 -2.99 -10.00 5.99
CA VAL A 55 -1.59 -9.68 5.71
C VAL A 55 -0.79 -9.98 6.98
N ILE A 56 0.36 -10.62 6.81
CA ILE A 56 1.27 -10.95 7.92
C ILE A 56 2.45 -9.98 7.89
N SER A 57 2.73 -9.39 9.05
CA SER A 57 3.94 -8.61 9.31
C SER A 57 4.72 -9.26 10.44
N ASP A 58 6.04 -9.20 10.38
CA ASP A 58 6.92 -9.77 11.40
C ASP A 58 8.19 -8.95 11.49
N SER A 59 9.09 -9.37 12.34
CA SER A 59 10.41 -8.80 12.52
C SER A 59 11.47 -9.81 12.11
N PRO A 60 12.70 -9.39 11.82
CA PRO A 60 13.79 -10.30 11.56
C PRO A 60 14.22 -11.05 12.84
N PRO A 61 14.91 -12.19 12.72
CA PRO A 61 15.41 -12.92 13.88
C PRO A 61 16.30 -12.09 14.80
N SER A 62 17.05 -11.13 14.26
CA SER A 62 17.87 -10.20 15.04
C SER A 62 17.05 -9.29 15.98
N PHE A 63 15.75 -9.22 15.77
CA PHE A 63 14.83 -8.43 16.62
C PHE A 63 13.66 -9.28 17.11
N ALA A 64 13.97 -10.51 17.50
CA ALA A 64 13.04 -11.49 18.10
C ALA A 64 11.85 -11.84 17.21
N GLY A 65 12.03 -11.82 15.90
CA GLY A 65 11.04 -12.26 14.93
C GLY A 65 11.40 -13.61 14.30
N TYR A 66 10.51 -14.09 13.45
CA TYR A 66 10.68 -15.34 12.69
C TYR A 66 10.81 -15.09 11.19
N ASN A 67 10.83 -13.82 10.77
CA ASN A 67 10.86 -13.44 9.35
C ASN A 67 9.75 -14.11 8.52
N LEU A 68 8.54 -14.17 9.09
CA LEU A 68 7.38 -14.74 8.40
C LEU A 68 6.66 -13.75 7.51
N GLY A 69 7.06 -12.50 7.53
CA GLY A 69 6.51 -11.43 6.71
C GLY A 69 7.40 -10.19 6.76
N PRO A 70 7.10 -9.19 5.92
CA PRO A 70 7.83 -7.93 5.94
C PRO A 70 7.62 -7.18 7.26
N SER A 71 8.58 -6.34 7.62
CA SER A 71 8.44 -5.45 8.77
C SER A 71 7.42 -4.35 8.49
N SER A 72 6.97 -3.68 9.54
CA SER A 72 6.03 -2.56 9.40
C SER A 72 6.56 -1.43 8.52
N PRO A 73 7.83 -0.98 8.66
CA PRO A 73 8.39 0.03 7.75
C PRO A 73 8.42 -0.42 6.29
N GLU A 74 8.77 -1.68 6.03
CA GLU A 74 8.75 -2.24 4.68
C GLU A 74 7.33 -2.26 4.09
N LEU A 75 6.33 -2.64 4.90
CA LEU A 75 4.93 -2.59 4.49
C LEU A 75 4.47 -1.17 4.17
N GLN A 76 4.92 -0.17 4.91
CA GLN A 76 4.60 1.23 4.62
C GLN A 76 5.11 1.64 3.24
N LEU A 77 6.33 1.26 2.86
CA LEU A 77 6.86 1.50 1.52
C LEU A 77 6.04 0.74 0.46
N GLY A 78 5.71 -0.51 0.72
CA GLY A 78 4.89 -1.32 -0.18
C GLY A 78 3.51 -0.71 -0.41
N VAL A 79 2.85 -0.24 0.65
CA VAL A 79 1.55 0.42 0.57
C VAL A 79 1.65 1.73 -0.22
N LEU A 80 2.67 2.54 0.02
CA LEU A 80 2.93 3.74 -0.76
C LEU A 80 3.09 3.40 -2.25
N GLY A 81 3.86 2.36 -2.55
CA GLY A 81 4.02 1.88 -3.93
C GLY A 81 2.71 1.44 -4.58
N THR A 82 1.83 0.77 -3.84
CA THR A 82 0.51 0.39 -4.38
C THR A 82 -0.35 1.61 -4.70
N CYS A 83 -0.33 2.63 -3.84
CA CYS A 83 -1.06 3.88 -4.09
C CYS A 83 -0.54 4.59 -5.32
N VAL A 84 0.77 4.75 -5.45
CA VAL A 84 1.40 5.40 -6.61
C VAL A 84 1.07 4.63 -7.89
N THR A 85 1.21 3.31 -7.88
CA THR A 85 0.86 2.45 -9.01
C THR A 85 -0.60 2.65 -9.41
N HIS A 86 -1.52 2.67 -8.45
CA HIS A 86 -2.94 2.84 -8.73
C HIS A 86 -3.24 4.20 -9.34
N ILE A 87 -2.61 5.26 -8.85
CA ILE A 87 -2.77 6.62 -9.41
C ILE A 87 -2.29 6.65 -10.87
N PHE A 88 -1.15 6.03 -11.18
CA PHE A 88 -0.67 5.95 -12.57
C PHE A 88 -1.65 5.19 -13.45
N LEU A 89 -2.21 4.09 -12.98
CA LEU A 89 -3.23 3.32 -13.73
C LEU A 89 -4.49 4.16 -13.97
N ILE A 90 -4.96 4.91 -12.99
CA ILE A 90 -6.11 5.80 -13.13
C ILE A 90 -5.82 6.87 -14.19
N GLN A 91 -4.68 7.53 -14.11
CA GLN A 91 -4.31 8.60 -15.04
C GLN A 91 -4.11 8.06 -16.47
N ALA A 92 -3.48 6.90 -16.60
CA ALA A 92 -3.32 6.26 -17.91
C ALA A 92 -4.68 5.88 -18.51
N ALA A 93 -5.60 5.37 -17.69
CA ALA A 93 -6.95 5.02 -18.13
C ALA A 93 -7.73 6.27 -18.60
N GLU A 94 -7.76 7.32 -17.79
CA GLU A 94 -8.47 8.55 -18.11
C GLU A 94 -7.93 9.24 -19.35
N ARG A 95 -6.61 9.28 -19.50
CA ARG A 95 -5.92 9.95 -20.61
C ARG A 95 -5.70 9.05 -21.81
N GLN A 96 -6.15 7.80 -21.76
CA GLN A 96 -6.00 6.81 -22.80
C GLN A 96 -4.53 6.63 -23.23
N VAL A 97 -3.63 6.62 -22.25
CA VAL A 97 -2.21 6.32 -22.46
C VAL A 97 -2.02 4.80 -22.40
N PRO A 98 -1.57 4.16 -23.51
CA PRO A 98 -1.35 2.73 -23.49
C PRO A 98 -0.13 2.36 -22.65
N LEU A 99 -0.23 1.26 -21.91
CA LEU A 99 0.85 0.70 -21.10
C LEU A 99 1.01 -0.78 -21.40
N GLU A 100 2.24 -1.23 -21.61
CA GLU A 100 2.54 -2.66 -21.72
C GLU A 100 2.72 -3.27 -20.32
N SER A 101 3.36 -2.52 -19.41
CA SER A 101 3.59 -2.91 -18.02
C SER A 101 3.75 -1.67 -17.17
N LEU A 102 3.64 -1.85 -15.86
CA LEU A 102 3.89 -0.79 -14.88
C LEU A 102 4.50 -1.42 -13.63
N GLU A 103 5.64 -0.90 -13.22
CA GLU A 103 6.32 -1.28 -11.99
C GLU A 103 6.75 -0.01 -11.26
N VAL A 104 6.60 -0.03 -9.93
CA VAL A 104 7.03 1.06 -9.07
C VAL A 104 7.93 0.48 -7.99
N GLU A 105 9.15 0.96 -7.92
CA GLU A 105 10.08 0.65 -6.84
C GLU A 105 10.10 1.80 -5.85
N VAL A 106 10.01 1.48 -4.56
CA VAL A 106 10.04 2.47 -3.48
C VAL A 106 11.16 2.09 -2.52
N THR A 107 12.07 3.01 -2.31
CA THR A 107 13.17 2.85 -1.35
C THR A 107 13.04 3.88 -0.24
N GLY A 108 13.62 3.58 0.92
CA GLY A 108 13.63 4.49 2.04
C GLY A 108 14.58 4.01 3.13
N ILE A 109 14.72 4.80 4.17
CA ILE A 109 15.60 4.52 5.30
C ILE A 109 14.76 4.44 6.57
N ILE A 110 15.04 3.45 7.40
CA ILE A 110 14.61 3.42 8.80
C ILE A 110 15.85 3.41 9.69
N ASP A 111 15.95 4.36 10.58
CA ASP A 111 17.11 4.50 11.47
C ASP A 111 16.72 4.06 12.89
N PRO A 112 17.33 2.99 13.44
CA PRO A 112 16.99 2.49 14.77
C PRO A 112 17.34 3.47 15.89
N ARG A 113 18.12 4.51 15.63
CA ARG A 113 18.48 5.53 16.60
C ARG A 113 17.36 6.55 16.80
N GLY A 114 16.37 6.61 15.90
CA GLY A 114 15.27 7.55 15.98
C GLY A 114 14.56 7.51 17.33
N GLY A 115 14.32 8.68 17.92
CA GLY A 115 13.67 8.81 19.23
C GLY A 115 14.53 8.46 20.43
N LYS A 116 15.82 8.14 20.23
CA LYS A 116 16.75 7.86 21.33
C LYS A 116 17.42 9.14 21.81
N PRO A 117 17.84 9.20 23.09
CA PRO A 117 18.59 10.36 23.60
C PRO A 117 19.84 10.65 22.75
N GLY A 118 20.06 11.91 22.40
CA GLY A 118 21.13 12.35 21.52
C GLY A 118 20.79 12.22 20.02
N HIS A 119 19.64 11.68 19.67
CA HIS A 119 19.18 11.50 18.27
C HIS A 119 17.78 12.07 18.04
N GLU A 120 17.45 13.16 18.71
CA GLU A 120 16.13 13.78 18.69
C GLU A 120 15.75 14.29 17.29
N ALA A 121 16.74 14.64 16.46
CA ALA A 121 16.52 15.08 15.11
C ALA A 121 16.38 13.90 14.10
N THR A 122 16.66 12.68 14.53
CA THR A 122 16.55 11.49 13.68
C THR A 122 15.08 11.02 13.62
N PRO A 123 14.46 10.91 12.44
CA PRO A 123 13.09 10.44 12.33
C PRO A 123 12.92 9.01 12.87
N ILE A 124 11.76 8.75 13.49
CA ILE A 124 11.37 7.40 13.95
C ILE A 124 10.57 6.63 12.90
N TRP A 125 10.26 7.26 11.79
CA TRP A 125 9.51 6.71 10.66
C TRP A 125 10.42 6.56 9.44
N PRO A 126 10.02 5.79 8.44
CA PRO A 126 10.75 5.73 7.17
C PRO A 126 10.88 7.11 6.55
N HIS A 127 12.07 7.43 6.06
CA HIS A 127 12.39 8.74 5.48
C HIS A 127 13.32 8.59 4.28
N ASP A 128 13.61 9.70 3.63
CA ASP A 128 14.40 9.74 2.38
C ASP A 128 13.84 8.76 1.33
N ILE A 129 12.53 8.85 1.15
CA ILE A 129 11.76 7.99 0.26
C ILE A 129 11.87 8.50 -1.19
#